data_b4e0d7e31dd39525a40ab0b5e6204f63
#
_entry.id   b4e0d7e31dd39525a40ab0b5e6204f63
#
_cell.length_a   1.000
_cell.length_b   1.000
_cell.length_c   1.000
_cell.angle_alpha   90.00
_cell.angle_beta   90.00
_cell.angle_gamma   90.00
#
_symmetry.space_group_name_H-M   'P 1'
#
loop_
_entity.id
_entity.type
_entity.pdbx_description
1 polymer ?
#
loop_
_entity_poly.entity_id
_entity_poly.type
_entity_poly.pdbx_seq_one_letter_code
_entity_poly.pdbx_strand_id
1 'polypeptide(L)'
;MKIKEILNVTKGKMLCGNEELEVENFSKDTRTIQKGDIYIGIKGEKFDGSNFWNQALDAGATAVLISNIQISKEEKYKDKTIIQVEDTLEALYEIAKYKRSLYNIPVIAVTGSVGKTSTKDIIASVVSQKYKTLKTEGNNNNNIGLPLTILKLKDHEALVIEMGMNHFGEISLLTNIAKPTLAVITNIGTSHIGNLGSRENILKAKLEILEGMKIPRVIINNDNDLLHKWYEENKEKIEIHTYGINNSSDVIAEKIELGEEKSKFVAKTLSEKVNIDVPVGGEHFVYNALCGFMVGKVLGLTSKEIQDGISKFELTKKRMDIRALKNGATLINDSYNASYESMKASLKYLSNRTDLRKIAVLGDMLELGKFSKELHEKVGEEVANNNIDILICRGEFAKDIISKASKNKKTQCILLQNNEEILSKLKEILREGDVVLIKASNGMKFYEICQKL
;
A
#
# COMPACT_ATOMS: atom_id res chain seq x y z
N MET A 1 19.69 -13.06 -14.90
CA MET A 1 19.38 -14.46 -14.54
C MET A 1 19.42 -15.29 -15.80
N LYS A 2 20.12 -16.45 -15.77
CA LYS A 2 20.17 -17.32 -16.95
C LYS A 2 18.94 -18.23 -17.06
N ILE A 3 18.57 -18.59 -18.28
CA ILE A 3 17.42 -19.48 -18.53
C ILE A 3 17.59 -20.83 -17.82
N LYS A 4 18.79 -21.39 -17.75
CA LYS A 4 19.05 -22.65 -17.02
C LYS A 4 18.72 -22.57 -15.54
N GLU A 5 18.89 -21.40 -14.90
CA GLU A 5 18.51 -21.19 -13.50
C GLU A 5 16.98 -21.21 -13.35
N ILE A 6 16.26 -20.59 -14.31
CA ILE A 6 14.80 -20.61 -14.37
C ILE A 6 14.28 -22.03 -14.54
N LEU A 7 14.83 -22.79 -15.50
CA LEU A 7 14.46 -24.19 -15.72
C LEU A 7 14.65 -25.04 -14.47
N ASN A 8 15.78 -24.88 -13.78
CA ASN A 8 16.09 -25.63 -12.57
C ASN A 8 15.09 -25.39 -11.44
N VAL A 9 14.74 -24.12 -11.16
CA VAL A 9 13.85 -23.78 -10.04
C VAL A 9 12.38 -24.04 -10.34
N THR A 10 11.97 -23.92 -11.61
CA THR A 10 10.57 -24.11 -12.01
C THR A 10 10.28 -25.56 -12.45
N LYS A 11 11.31 -26.38 -12.63
CA LYS A 11 11.23 -27.70 -13.27
C LYS A 11 10.57 -27.63 -14.67
N GLY A 12 10.71 -26.48 -15.32
CA GLY A 12 10.16 -26.22 -16.64
C GLY A 12 10.87 -26.98 -17.73
N LYS A 13 10.19 -27.17 -18.86
CA LYS A 13 10.72 -27.75 -20.06
C LYS A 13 11.01 -26.69 -21.11
N MET A 14 12.23 -26.58 -21.57
CA MET A 14 12.56 -25.75 -22.73
C MET A 14 12.05 -26.40 -24.01
N LEU A 15 11.21 -25.70 -24.74
CA LEU A 15 10.67 -26.18 -26.02
C LEU A 15 11.59 -25.81 -27.19
N CYS A 16 12.22 -24.65 -27.11
CA CYS A 16 13.27 -24.19 -28.02
C CYS A 16 14.06 -23.06 -27.34
N GLY A 17 15.23 -22.71 -27.89
CA GLY A 17 16.03 -21.56 -27.45
C GLY A 17 17.38 -21.95 -26.86
N ASN A 18 17.90 -21.08 -25.97
CA ASN A 18 19.24 -21.15 -25.40
C ASN A 18 19.21 -21.07 -23.86
N GLU A 19 19.70 -22.10 -23.19
CA GLU A 19 19.78 -22.16 -21.71
C GLU A 19 20.77 -21.17 -21.11
N GLU A 20 21.80 -20.75 -21.82
CA GLU A 20 22.79 -19.78 -21.38
C GLU A 20 22.34 -18.33 -21.61
N LEU A 21 21.19 -18.09 -22.23
CA LEU A 21 20.62 -16.78 -22.42
C LEU A 21 20.37 -16.12 -21.07
N GLU A 22 20.77 -14.86 -20.93
CA GLU A 22 20.45 -14.03 -19.77
C GLU A 22 19.21 -13.17 -20.04
N VAL A 23 18.29 -13.19 -19.10
CA VAL A 23 17.12 -12.29 -19.08
C VAL A 23 17.30 -11.22 -18.02
N GLU A 24 16.94 -10.01 -18.37
CA GLU A 24 17.17 -8.84 -17.51
C GLU A 24 15.97 -8.55 -16.61
N ASN A 25 14.77 -8.56 -17.17
CA ASN A 25 13.54 -8.21 -16.47
C ASN A 25 12.44 -9.23 -16.74
N PHE A 26 11.39 -9.16 -15.92
CA PHE A 26 10.23 -10.04 -15.99
C PHE A 26 8.97 -9.19 -16.17
N SER A 27 8.18 -9.50 -17.21
CA SER A 27 6.93 -8.80 -17.50
C SER A 27 5.77 -9.79 -17.64
N LYS A 28 4.60 -9.37 -17.19
CA LYS A 28 3.32 -10.06 -17.38
C LYS A 28 2.40 -9.35 -18.38
N ASP A 29 2.85 -8.23 -18.95
CA ASP A 29 2.03 -7.37 -19.80
C ASP A 29 2.73 -7.14 -21.13
N THR A 30 2.14 -7.66 -22.20
CA THR A 30 2.69 -7.58 -23.56
C THR A 30 2.88 -6.14 -24.05
N ARG A 31 2.13 -5.17 -23.49
CA ARG A 31 2.19 -3.75 -23.85
C ARG A 31 3.41 -3.02 -23.31
N THR A 32 4.06 -3.59 -22.30
CA THR A 32 5.23 -3.00 -21.61
C THR A 32 6.52 -3.76 -21.84
N ILE A 33 6.49 -4.79 -22.66
CA ILE A 33 7.66 -5.62 -23.02
C ILE A 33 8.75 -4.77 -23.64
N GLN A 34 9.99 -5.02 -23.22
CA GLN A 34 11.20 -4.45 -23.79
C GLN A 34 12.12 -5.56 -24.26
N LYS A 35 13.08 -5.21 -25.12
CA LYS A 35 14.13 -6.16 -25.55
C LYS A 35 14.94 -6.61 -24.33
N GLY A 36 15.16 -7.92 -24.20
CA GLY A 36 15.82 -8.52 -23.04
C GLY A 36 14.87 -9.05 -21.96
N ASP A 37 13.57 -8.73 -22.05
CA ASP A 37 12.58 -9.21 -21.11
C ASP A 37 12.20 -10.66 -21.35
N ILE A 38 11.83 -11.35 -20.25
CA ILE A 38 11.04 -12.58 -20.30
C ILE A 38 9.58 -12.27 -19.95
N TYR A 39 8.67 -12.70 -20.82
CA TYR A 39 7.24 -12.64 -20.56
C TYR A 39 6.78 -13.86 -19.76
N ILE A 40 5.98 -13.62 -18.71
CA ILE A 40 5.33 -14.68 -17.93
C ILE A 40 3.83 -14.65 -18.23
N GLY A 41 3.34 -15.72 -18.86
CA GLY A 41 1.94 -15.87 -19.23
C GLY A 41 1.06 -16.30 -18.07
N ILE A 42 0.78 -15.38 -17.12
CA ILE A 42 0.00 -15.68 -15.92
C ILE A 42 -1.45 -15.90 -16.28
N LYS A 43 -2.05 -17.00 -15.78
CA LYS A 43 -3.46 -17.30 -15.91
C LYS A 43 -4.26 -16.42 -14.95
N GLY A 44 -5.15 -15.60 -15.49
CA GLY A 44 -6.10 -14.78 -14.74
C GLY A 44 -7.50 -15.38 -14.77
N GLU A 45 -8.44 -14.73 -14.07
CA GLU A 45 -9.85 -15.18 -14.01
C GLU A 45 -10.56 -15.12 -15.36
N LYS A 46 -10.25 -14.13 -16.20
CA LYS A 46 -10.93 -13.86 -17.46
C LYS A 46 -10.24 -14.42 -18.69
N PHE A 47 -8.93 -14.64 -18.63
CA PHE A 47 -8.12 -15.12 -19.76
C PHE A 47 -6.83 -15.78 -19.24
N ASP A 48 -6.25 -16.65 -20.07
CA ASP A 48 -4.93 -17.24 -19.82
C ASP A 48 -3.87 -16.40 -20.54
N GLY A 49 -2.96 -15.80 -19.76
CA GLY A 49 -1.86 -15.00 -20.26
C GLY A 49 -0.91 -15.80 -21.18
N SER A 50 -0.83 -17.12 -21.02
CA SER A 50 -0.01 -17.97 -21.88
C SER A 50 -0.43 -17.90 -23.36
N ASN A 51 -1.69 -17.63 -23.66
CA ASN A 51 -2.19 -17.48 -25.04
C ASN A 51 -1.62 -16.24 -25.78
N PHE A 52 -0.97 -15.32 -25.07
CA PHE A 52 -0.36 -14.11 -25.66
C PHE A 52 1.15 -14.26 -25.89
N TRP A 53 1.69 -15.48 -25.83
CA TRP A 53 3.11 -15.74 -25.95
C TRP A 53 3.72 -15.20 -27.25
N ASN A 54 3.03 -15.37 -28.38
CA ASN A 54 3.48 -14.86 -29.68
C ASN A 54 3.45 -13.33 -29.74
N GLN A 55 2.41 -12.69 -29.21
CA GLN A 55 2.35 -11.23 -29.09
C GLN A 55 3.49 -10.68 -28.22
N ALA A 56 3.85 -11.37 -27.14
CA ALA A 56 4.98 -10.99 -26.30
C ALA A 56 6.31 -11.06 -27.06
N LEU A 57 6.53 -12.12 -27.84
CA LEU A 57 7.71 -12.26 -28.68
C LEU A 57 7.74 -11.21 -29.82
N ASP A 58 6.61 -10.94 -30.45
CA ASP A 58 6.48 -9.91 -31.49
C ASP A 58 6.69 -8.49 -30.91
N ALA A 59 6.31 -8.26 -29.65
CA ALA A 59 6.57 -7.01 -28.92
C ALA A 59 8.05 -6.86 -28.49
N GLY A 60 8.88 -7.87 -28.65
CA GLY A 60 10.32 -7.80 -28.39
C GLY A 60 10.81 -8.66 -27.23
N ALA A 61 9.98 -9.47 -26.58
CA ALA A 61 10.43 -10.39 -25.56
C ALA A 61 11.51 -11.33 -26.14
N THR A 62 12.52 -11.60 -25.32
CA THR A 62 13.62 -12.50 -25.67
C THR A 62 13.26 -13.95 -25.34
N ALA A 63 12.46 -14.12 -24.28
CA ALA A 63 11.96 -15.41 -23.84
C ALA A 63 10.51 -15.30 -23.36
N VAL A 64 9.79 -16.43 -23.32
CA VAL A 64 8.47 -16.56 -22.72
C VAL A 64 8.41 -17.78 -21.81
N LEU A 65 7.70 -17.62 -20.68
CA LEU A 65 7.37 -18.68 -19.74
C LEU A 65 5.85 -18.85 -19.76
N ILE A 66 5.38 -20.02 -20.15
CA ILE A 66 3.97 -20.31 -20.45
C ILE A 66 3.52 -21.62 -19.81
N SER A 67 2.22 -21.76 -19.59
CA SER A 67 1.62 -23.02 -19.17
C SER A 67 1.61 -24.05 -20.31
N ASN A 68 1.08 -25.25 -20.04
CA ASN A 68 0.98 -26.32 -21.02
C ASN A 68 -0.11 -26.02 -22.05
N ILE A 69 0.22 -25.19 -23.04
CA ILE A 69 -0.64 -24.85 -24.18
C ILE A 69 -0.02 -25.40 -25.46
N GLN A 70 -0.85 -25.61 -26.50
CA GLN A 70 -0.34 -25.92 -27.85
C GLN A 70 0.26 -24.64 -28.45
N ILE A 71 1.50 -24.72 -28.87
CA ILE A 71 2.20 -23.66 -29.59
C ILE A 71 2.35 -24.00 -31.05
N SER A 72 2.14 -23.02 -31.94
CA SER A 72 2.47 -23.13 -33.34
C SER A 72 4.01 -23.07 -33.52
N LYS A 73 4.57 -24.01 -34.25
CA LYS A 73 6.00 -24.01 -34.65
C LYS A 73 6.17 -23.05 -35.83
N GLU A 74 6.23 -21.77 -35.55
CA GLU A 74 6.48 -20.78 -36.59
C GLU A 74 7.98 -20.52 -36.74
N GLU A 75 8.49 -20.51 -37.97
CA GLU A 75 9.90 -20.31 -38.29
C GLU A 75 10.46 -19.00 -37.68
N LYS A 76 9.64 -17.97 -37.59
CA LYS A 76 10.03 -16.66 -37.01
C LYS A 76 10.39 -16.70 -35.52
N TYR A 77 10.04 -17.77 -34.79
CA TYR A 77 10.34 -17.90 -33.36
C TYR A 77 11.45 -18.93 -33.07
N LYS A 78 12.09 -19.50 -34.08
CA LYS A 78 13.13 -20.51 -33.88
C LYS A 78 14.31 -20.06 -33.03
N ASP A 79 14.65 -18.77 -33.08
CA ASP A 79 15.73 -18.16 -32.29
C ASP A 79 15.26 -17.60 -30.93
N LYS A 80 14.01 -17.82 -30.60
CA LYS A 80 13.43 -17.39 -29.32
C LYS A 80 13.44 -18.49 -28.28
N THR A 81 13.48 -18.12 -27.01
CA THR A 81 13.44 -19.10 -25.93
C THR A 81 12.01 -19.24 -25.40
N ILE A 82 11.49 -20.48 -25.46
CA ILE A 82 10.14 -20.81 -24.96
C ILE A 82 10.27 -21.85 -23.86
N ILE A 83 9.82 -21.50 -22.66
CA ILE A 83 9.80 -22.35 -21.47
C ILE A 83 8.36 -22.71 -21.16
N GLN A 84 8.09 -24.00 -21.01
CA GLN A 84 6.81 -24.54 -20.62
C GLN A 84 6.86 -25.04 -19.18
N VAL A 85 5.88 -24.65 -18.38
CA VAL A 85 5.72 -25.06 -16.97
C VAL A 85 4.30 -25.56 -16.73
N GLU A 86 4.06 -26.25 -15.64
CA GLU A 86 2.72 -26.72 -15.26
C GLU A 86 1.84 -25.52 -14.84
N ASP A 87 2.35 -24.67 -13.97
CA ASP A 87 1.69 -23.46 -13.48
C ASP A 87 2.65 -22.27 -13.54
N THR A 88 2.27 -21.21 -14.26
CA THR A 88 3.08 -20.02 -14.46
C THR A 88 3.13 -19.14 -13.21
N LEU A 89 2.12 -19.19 -12.34
CA LEU A 89 2.09 -18.44 -11.09
C LEU A 89 3.02 -19.08 -10.05
N GLU A 90 2.97 -20.41 -9.90
CA GLU A 90 3.92 -21.15 -9.05
C GLU A 90 5.36 -20.99 -9.56
N ALA A 91 5.55 -21.03 -10.87
CA ALA A 91 6.86 -20.77 -11.47
C ALA A 91 7.38 -19.35 -11.12
N LEU A 92 6.51 -18.32 -11.16
CA LEU A 92 6.86 -16.97 -10.73
C LEU A 92 7.32 -16.94 -9.25
N TYR A 93 6.64 -17.69 -8.36
CA TYR A 93 7.03 -17.76 -6.95
C TYR A 93 8.40 -18.40 -6.77
N GLU A 94 8.66 -19.53 -7.44
CA GLU A 94 9.95 -20.23 -7.33
C GLU A 94 11.11 -19.39 -7.91
N ILE A 95 10.89 -18.69 -9.02
CA ILE A 95 11.89 -17.76 -9.60
C ILE A 95 12.16 -16.61 -8.61
N ALA A 96 11.10 -16.04 -8.01
CA ALA A 96 11.25 -14.94 -7.05
C ALA A 96 11.94 -15.40 -5.75
N LYS A 97 11.61 -16.59 -5.21
CA LYS A 97 12.30 -17.19 -4.06
C LYS A 97 13.77 -17.40 -4.36
N TYR A 98 14.09 -17.96 -5.52
CA TYR A 98 15.48 -18.14 -5.96
C TYR A 98 16.20 -16.80 -6.07
N LYS A 99 15.62 -15.84 -6.78
CA LYS A 99 16.19 -14.47 -6.90
C LYS A 99 16.45 -13.88 -5.53
N ARG A 100 15.47 -13.95 -4.60
CA ARG A 100 15.59 -13.46 -3.24
C ARG A 100 16.74 -14.13 -2.46
N SER A 101 16.94 -15.41 -2.64
CA SER A 101 17.98 -16.18 -1.93
C SER A 101 19.41 -15.78 -2.30
N LEU A 102 19.60 -15.12 -3.45
CA LEU A 102 20.92 -14.66 -3.90
C LEU A 102 21.40 -13.38 -3.16
N TYR A 103 20.53 -12.76 -2.34
CA TYR A 103 20.80 -11.48 -1.68
C TYR A 103 20.78 -11.62 -0.16
N ASN A 104 21.87 -11.27 0.48
CA ASN A 104 21.97 -11.15 1.94
C ASN A 104 21.86 -9.68 2.36
N ILE A 105 20.67 -9.12 2.22
CA ILE A 105 20.37 -7.71 2.48
C ILE A 105 19.21 -7.57 3.47
N PRO A 106 19.08 -6.43 4.19
CA PRO A 106 17.89 -6.11 4.94
C PRO A 106 16.63 -6.11 4.06
N VAL A 107 15.58 -6.81 4.51
CA VAL A 107 14.27 -6.83 3.86
C VAL A 107 13.22 -6.44 4.88
N ILE A 108 12.64 -5.27 4.69
CA ILE A 108 11.61 -4.69 5.55
C ILE A 108 10.25 -4.94 4.91
N ALA A 109 9.42 -5.75 5.55
CA ALA A 109 8.07 -6.04 5.08
C ALA A 109 7.04 -5.25 5.88
N VAL A 110 6.12 -4.57 5.19
CA VAL A 110 5.12 -3.68 5.80
C VAL A 110 3.72 -4.18 5.52
N THR A 111 2.95 -4.44 6.57
CA THR A 111 1.51 -4.72 6.50
C THR A 111 0.71 -3.84 7.46
N GLY A 112 -0.60 -3.94 7.43
CA GLY A 112 -1.53 -3.23 8.30
C GLY A 112 -2.88 -2.99 7.63
N SER A 113 -3.87 -2.53 8.35
CA SER A 113 -5.18 -2.20 7.79
C SER A 113 -5.10 -0.93 6.96
N VAL A 114 -4.53 0.15 7.51
CA VAL A 114 -4.34 1.43 6.83
C VAL A 114 -2.89 1.91 6.96
N GLY A 115 -2.47 2.87 6.12
CA GLY A 115 -1.16 3.50 6.19
C GLY A 115 0.00 2.71 5.59
N LYS A 116 -0.18 1.46 5.15
CA LYS A 116 0.89 0.61 4.59
C LYS A 116 1.77 1.33 3.57
N THR A 117 1.18 1.90 2.54
CA THR A 117 1.92 2.53 1.43
C THR A 117 2.69 3.76 1.89
N SER A 118 2.05 4.66 2.66
CA SER A 118 2.72 5.86 3.16
C SER A 118 3.84 5.51 4.15
N THR A 119 3.62 4.52 5.03
CA THR A 119 4.66 4.02 5.94
C THR A 119 5.82 3.39 5.16
N LYS A 120 5.53 2.55 4.17
CA LYS A 120 6.54 1.96 3.26
C LYS A 120 7.34 3.05 2.53
N ASP A 121 6.69 4.13 2.07
CA ASP A 121 7.39 5.22 1.37
C ASP A 121 8.32 5.99 2.32
N ILE A 122 7.89 6.28 3.55
CA ILE A 122 8.74 6.90 4.57
C ILE A 122 9.90 5.97 4.94
N ILE A 123 9.63 4.69 5.20
CA ILE A 123 10.68 3.70 5.50
C ILE A 123 11.69 3.63 4.37
N ALA A 124 11.23 3.53 3.13
CA ALA A 124 12.13 3.47 1.98
C ALA A 124 12.99 4.74 1.84
N SER A 125 12.41 5.92 2.08
CA SER A 125 13.15 7.18 2.07
C SER A 125 14.22 7.24 3.16
N VAL A 126 13.89 6.78 4.38
CA VAL A 126 14.84 6.68 5.51
C VAL A 126 15.96 5.68 5.19
N VAL A 127 15.61 4.47 4.77
CA VAL A 127 16.58 3.40 4.47
C VAL A 127 17.49 3.80 3.32
N SER A 128 16.99 4.57 2.35
CA SER A 128 17.76 5.07 1.20
C SER A 128 18.83 6.09 1.57
N GLN A 129 18.86 6.62 2.81
CA GLN A 129 19.94 7.49 3.24
C GLN A 129 21.27 6.72 3.47
N LYS A 130 21.18 5.40 3.64
CA LYS A 130 22.33 4.53 3.90
C LYS A 130 22.51 3.40 2.89
N TYR A 131 21.41 2.90 2.31
CA TYR A 131 21.41 1.73 1.45
C TYR A 131 20.78 2.02 0.09
N LYS A 132 21.32 1.48 -0.99
CA LYS A 132 20.64 1.48 -2.29
C LYS A 132 19.39 0.62 -2.19
N THR A 133 18.23 1.27 -2.08
CA THR A 133 16.98 0.62 -1.66
C THR A 133 16.04 0.38 -2.84
N LEU A 134 15.58 -0.86 -2.99
CA LEU A 134 14.42 -1.19 -3.82
C LEU A 134 13.15 -1.15 -2.97
N LYS A 135 12.05 -0.59 -3.50
CA LYS A 135 10.76 -0.59 -2.81
C LYS A 135 9.63 -1.07 -3.71
N THR A 136 8.53 -1.54 -3.09
CA THR A 136 7.26 -1.79 -3.79
C THR A 136 6.76 -0.51 -4.44
N GLU A 137 6.50 -0.56 -5.74
CA GLU A 137 5.88 0.52 -6.52
C GLU A 137 4.37 0.34 -6.61
N GLY A 138 3.63 1.44 -6.49
CA GLY A 138 2.18 1.45 -6.60
C GLY A 138 1.52 0.51 -5.59
N ASN A 139 0.69 -0.41 -6.10
CA ASN A 139 -0.02 -1.44 -5.34
C ASN A 139 0.48 -2.87 -5.63
N ASN A 140 1.75 -3.03 -6.00
CA ASN A 140 2.36 -4.33 -6.26
C ASN A 140 2.64 -5.12 -4.96
N ASN A 141 1.61 -5.27 -4.13
CA ASN A 141 1.65 -5.81 -2.77
C ASN A 141 0.95 -7.17 -2.62
N ASN A 142 0.55 -7.78 -3.73
CA ASN A 142 -0.15 -9.07 -3.80
C ASN A 142 0.76 -10.18 -4.34
N ASN A 143 0.18 -11.37 -4.51
CA ASN A 143 0.85 -12.60 -4.96
C ASN A 143 1.49 -12.54 -6.36
N ILE A 144 1.22 -11.52 -7.15
CA ILE A 144 1.89 -11.28 -8.45
C ILE A 144 2.87 -10.10 -8.33
N GLY A 145 2.42 -9.01 -7.72
CA GLY A 145 3.19 -7.76 -7.67
C GLY A 145 4.44 -7.86 -6.81
N LEU A 146 4.36 -8.54 -5.66
CA LEU A 146 5.49 -8.71 -4.76
C LEU A 146 6.60 -9.58 -5.40
N PRO A 147 6.33 -10.76 -5.99
CA PRO A 147 7.35 -11.51 -6.71
C PRO A 147 8.01 -10.70 -7.83
N LEU A 148 7.21 -10.00 -8.65
CA LEU A 148 7.75 -9.13 -9.71
C LEU A 148 8.61 -7.99 -9.16
N THR A 149 8.31 -7.48 -7.96
CA THR A 149 9.16 -6.49 -7.28
C THR A 149 10.51 -7.11 -6.88
N ILE A 150 10.51 -8.32 -6.32
CA ILE A 150 11.74 -9.04 -5.93
C ILE A 150 12.62 -9.32 -7.16
N LEU A 151 12.02 -9.65 -8.30
CA LEU A 151 12.75 -9.91 -9.53
C LEU A 151 13.49 -8.67 -10.08
N LYS A 152 13.15 -7.46 -9.65
CA LYS A 152 13.88 -6.22 -9.96
C LYS A 152 15.17 -6.04 -9.15
N LEU A 153 15.47 -6.93 -8.19
CA LEU A 153 16.72 -6.85 -7.42
C LEU A 153 17.94 -6.97 -8.37
N LYS A 154 18.86 -6.01 -8.25
CA LYS A 154 20.14 -5.97 -8.98
C LYS A 154 21.26 -5.67 -7.99
N ASP A 155 21.77 -4.47 -7.99
CA ASP A 155 22.80 -3.96 -7.08
C ASP A 155 22.21 -3.25 -5.84
N HIS A 156 21.00 -3.66 -5.44
CA HIS A 156 20.34 -3.12 -4.27
C HIS A 156 20.90 -3.71 -2.98
N GLU A 157 20.97 -2.87 -1.96
CA GLU A 157 21.51 -3.17 -0.63
C GLU A 157 20.42 -3.28 0.44
N ALA A 158 19.18 -2.89 0.12
CA ALA A 158 17.98 -3.08 0.96
C ALA A 158 16.74 -3.24 0.11
N LEU A 159 15.70 -3.87 0.69
CA LEU A 159 14.39 -4.06 0.07
C LEU A 159 13.29 -3.66 1.06
N VAL A 160 12.41 -2.76 0.65
CA VAL A 160 11.22 -2.36 1.42
C VAL A 160 9.97 -2.75 0.66
N ILE A 161 9.22 -3.72 1.19
CA ILE A 161 8.07 -4.31 0.50
C ILE A 161 6.79 -4.16 1.30
N GLU A 162 5.70 -3.90 0.57
CA GLU A 162 4.34 -3.88 1.10
C GLU A 162 3.69 -5.23 0.90
N MET A 163 2.99 -5.74 1.94
CA MET A 163 2.20 -6.96 1.90
C MET A 163 0.74 -6.66 2.17
N GLY A 164 -0.08 -6.78 1.12
CA GLY A 164 -1.54 -6.67 1.19
C GLY A 164 -2.18 -8.05 1.39
N MET A 165 -3.42 -8.07 1.87
CA MET A 165 -4.23 -9.29 1.98
C MET A 165 -5.72 -8.98 1.97
N ASN A 166 -6.51 -9.96 1.54
CA ASN A 166 -7.96 -10.01 1.64
C ASN A 166 -8.41 -11.23 2.46
N HIS A 167 -7.61 -12.29 2.50
CA HIS A 167 -7.90 -13.58 3.14
C HIS A 167 -6.70 -14.10 3.93
N PHE A 168 -6.95 -15.08 4.81
CA PHE A 168 -5.90 -15.85 5.46
C PHE A 168 -5.01 -16.58 4.44
N GLY A 169 -3.74 -16.74 4.79
CA GLY A 169 -2.73 -17.42 3.97
C GLY A 169 -2.06 -16.54 2.91
N GLU A 170 -2.65 -15.39 2.57
CA GLU A 170 -2.06 -14.53 1.55
C GLU A 170 -0.75 -13.88 2.02
N ILE A 171 -0.70 -13.35 3.26
CA ILE A 171 0.55 -12.82 3.82
C ILE A 171 1.55 -13.95 4.08
N SER A 172 1.10 -15.12 4.51
CA SER A 172 1.95 -16.31 4.66
C SER A 172 2.68 -16.65 3.36
N LEU A 173 1.97 -16.67 2.23
CA LEU A 173 2.57 -16.85 0.91
C LEU A 173 3.63 -15.76 0.62
N LEU A 174 3.26 -14.48 0.78
CA LEU A 174 4.13 -13.35 0.45
C LEU A 174 5.40 -13.34 1.30
N THR A 175 5.28 -13.57 2.61
CA THR A 175 6.42 -13.58 3.52
C THR A 175 7.35 -14.75 3.26
N ASN A 176 6.80 -15.92 2.85
CA ASN A 176 7.60 -17.08 2.48
C ASN A 176 8.39 -16.90 1.18
N ILE A 177 7.91 -16.05 0.25
CA ILE A 177 8.67 -15.64 -0.94
C ILE A 177 9.74 -14.61 -0.58
N ALA A 178 9.38 -13.61 0.21
CA ALA A 178 10.23 -12.45 0.48
C ALA A 178 11.29 -12.69 1.57
N LYS A 179 11.05 -13.59 2.51
CA LYS A 179 11.93 -13.88 3.66
C LYS A 179 12.41 -12.60 4.35
N PRO A 180 11.51 -11.83 4.98
CA PRO A 180 11.88 -10.55 5.59
C PRO A 180 12.83 -10.73 6.77
N THR A 181 13.64 -9.70 7.02
CA THR A 181 14.51 -9.60 8.21
C THR A 181 13.91 -8.72 9.29
N LEU A 182 12.92 -7.88 8.91
CA LEU A 182 12.19 -7.00 9.80
C LEU A 182 10.76 -6.85 9.29
N ALA A 183 9.78 -7.12 10.15
CA ALA A 183 8.37 -6.90 9.88
C ALA A 183 7.87 -5.58 10.47
N VAL A 184 6.87 -4.98 9.84
CA VAL A 184 6.16 -3.79 10.33
C VAL A 184 4.67 -4.03 10.24
N ILE A 185 3.94 -3.84 11.35
CA ILE A 185 2.48 -3.86 11.37
C ILE A 185 1.98 -2.50 11.82
N THR A 186 1.40 -1.73 10.88
CA THR A 186 1.03 -0.33 11.14
C THR A 186 -0.15 -0.19 12.08
N ASN A 187 -1.19 -1.00 11.87
CA ASN A 187 -2.39 -1.03 12.73
C ASN A 187 -3.30 -2.21 12.36
N ILE A 188 -4.24 -2.49 13.26
CA ILE A 188 -5.35 -3.43 13.07
C ILE A 188 -6.65 -2.63 13.14
N GLY A 189 -7.21 -2.36 11.98
CA GLY A 189 -8.49 -1.67 11.81
C GLY A 189 -9.55 -2.60 11.24
N THR A 190 -10.47 -2.02 10.45
CA THR A 190 -11.65 -2.70 9.89
C THR A 190 -11.54 -3.06 8.41
N SER A 191 -10.41 -2.75 7.75
CA SER A 191 -10.20 -3.14 6.35
C SER A 191 -10.31 -4.66 6.17
N HIS A 192 -11.07 -5.12 5.17
CA HIS A 192 -11.33 -6.53 4.85
C HIS A 192 -12.08 -7.30 5.96
N ILE A 193 -12.75 -6.61 6.88
CA ILE A 193 -13.49 -7.26 7.99
C ILE A 193 -14.64 -8.14 7.49
N GLY A 194 -15.23 -7.81 6.33
CA GLY A 194 -16.26 -8.63 5.68
C GLY A 194 -15.77 -10.03 5.34
N ASN A 195 -14.50 -10.16 4.91
CA ASN A 195 -13.88 -11.42 4.54
C ASN A 195 -13.38 -12.21 5.75
N LEU A 196 -12.85 -11.51 6.76
CA LEU A 196 -12.19 -12.14 7.94
C LEU A 196 -13.10 -12.25 9.16
N GLY A 197 -14.22 -11.52 9.20
CA GLY A 197 -15.26 -11.64 10.20
C GLY A 197 -15.04 -10.88 11.50
N SER A 198 -13.78 -10.60 11.91
CA SER A 198 -13.47 -9.81 13.11
C SER A 198 -12.10 -9.14 13.04
N ARG A 199 -11.84 -8.16 13.92
CA ARG A 199 -10.54 -7.49 14.05
C ARG A 199 -9.46 -8.44 14.59
N GLU A 200 -9.81 -9.38 15.45
CA GLU A 200 -8.91 -10.42 15.96
C GLU A 200 -8.43 -11.33 14.82
N ASN A 201 -9.30 -11.67 13.90
CA ASN A 201 -8.93 -12.42 12.70
C ASN A 201 -8.05 -11.60 11.76
N ILE A 202 -8.30 -10.28 11.63
CA ILE A 202 -7.42 -9.37 10.88
C ILE A 202 -6.02 -9.34 11.53
N LEU A 203 -5.93 -9.31 12.88
CA LEU A 203 -4.65 -9.42 13.58
C LEU A 203 -3.95 -10.74 13.25
N LYS A 204 -4.65 -11.87 13.35
CA LYS A 204 -4.09 -13.20 13.02
C LYS A 204 -3.54 -13.25 11.60
N ALA A 205 -4.32 -12.80 10.62
CA ALA A 205 -3.90 -12.78 9.23
C ALA A 205 -2.67 -11.87 8.99
N LYS A 206 -2.56 -10.73 9.69
CA LYS A 206 -1.38 -9.85 9.56
C LYS A 206 -0.15 -10.40 10.27
N LEU A 207 -0.32 -11.18 11.34
CA LEU A 207 0.78 -11.85 12.03
C LEU A 207 1.41 -12.97 11.20
N GLU A 208 0.75 -13.47 10.14
CA GLU A 208 1.36 -14.38 9.15
C GLU A 208 2.67 -13.81 8.59
N ILE A 209 2.89 -12.48 8.64
CA ILE A 209 4.13 -11.83 8.18
C ILE A 209 5.38 -12.39 8.87
N LEU A 210 5.24 -12.93 10.07
CA LEU A 210 6.33 -13.50 10.84
C LEU A 210 6.72 -14.92 10.40
N GLU A 211 5.84 -15.65 9.70
CA GLU A 211 6.04 -17.05 9.31
C GLU A 211 7.20 -17.25 8.34
N GLY A 212 7.47 -16.27 7.47
CA GLY A 212 8.58 -16.32 6.51
C GLY A 212 9.94 -15.94 7.09
N MET A 213 10.00 -15.46 8.33
CA MET A 213 11.22 -14.94 8.95
C MET A 213 12.03 -16.05 9.60
N LYS A 214 13.36 -16.00 9.45
CA LYS A 214 14.28 -16.92 10.15
C LYS A 214 14.32 -16.62 11.65
N ILE A 215 14.34 -15.35 12.02
CA ILE A 215 14.28 -14.82 13.38
C ILE A 215 13.16 -13.78 13.39
N PRO A 216 12.04 -14.02 14.07
CA PRO A 216 10.95 -13.05 14.15
C PRO A 216 11.39 -11.76 14.84
N ARG A 217 11.28 -10.65 14.13
CA ARG A 217 11.54 -9.29 14.60
C ARG A 217 10.49 -8.35 14.01
N VAL A 218 9.77 -7.61 14.84
CA VAL A 218 8.66 -6.78 14.37
C VAL A 218 8.61 -5.41 15.04
N ILE A 219 8.18 -4.42 14.27
CA ILE A 219 7.86 -3.08 14.74
C ILE A 219 6.35 -2.90 14.69
N ILE A 220 5.74 -2.45 15.78
CA ILE A 220 4.30 -2.27 15.91
C ILE A 220 3.92 -0.90 16.47
N ASN A 221 2.72 -0.45 16.11
CA ASN A 221 2.07 0.70 16.72
C ASN A 221 1.46 0.31 18.07
N ASN A 222 2.05 0.78 19.16
CA ASN A 222 1.62 0.43 20.53
C ASN A 222 0.35 1.18 20.97
N ASP A 223 -0.12 2.16 20.21
CA ASP A 223 -1.40 2.82 20.46
C ASP A 223 -2.59 2.08 19.84
N ASN A 224 -2.32 1.05 19.01
CA ASN A 224 -3.38 0.18 18.52
C ASN A 224 -3.73 -0.88 19.56
N ASP A 225 -4.98 -0.91 19.96
CA ASP A 225 -5.49 -1.76 21.06
C ASP A 225 -5.13 -3.25 20.93
N LEU A 226 -5.33 -3.83 19.74
CA LEU A 226 -5.05 -5.25 19.51
C LEU A 226 -3.55 -5.54 19.40
N LEU A 227 -2.76 -4.62 18.82
CA LEU A 227 -1.30 -4.76 18.76
C LEU A 227 -0.68 -4.60 20.14
N HIS A 228 -1.17 -3.65 20.96
CA HIS A 228 -0.74 -3.48 22.35
C HIS A 228 -0.99 -4.74 23.18
N LYS A 229 -2.21 -5.30 23.11
CA LYS A 229 -2.54 -6.55 23.79
C LYS A 229 -1.61 -7.69 23.34
N TRP A 230 -1.41 -7.83 22.03
CA TRP A 230 -0.52 -8.85 21.48
C TRP A 230 0.94 -8.65 21.91
N TYR A 231 1.41 -7.42 22.01
CA TYR A 231 2.73 -7.06 22.53
C TYR A 231 2.91 -7.55 23.96
N GLU A 232 1.98 -7.24 24.86
CA GLU A 232 2.07 -7.64 26.25
C GLU A 232 2.14 -9.18 26.43
N GLU A 233 1.51 -9.94 25.54
CA GLU A 233 1.50 -11.40 25.56
C GLU A 233 2.78 -12.03 24.94
N ASN A 234 3.56 -11.29 24.16
CA ASN A 234 4.63 -11.84 23.33
C ASN A 234 6.02 -11.16 23.47
N LYS A 235 6.13 -10.04 24.19
CA LYS A 235 7.39 -9.26 24.33
C LYS A 235 8.58 -10.04 24.87
N GLU A 236 8.33 -11.12 25.63
CA GLU A 236 9.38 -12.00 26.17
C GLU A 236 9.74 -13.17 25.23
N LYS A 237 9.00 -13.34 24.12
CA LYS A 237 9.15 -14.50 23.22
C LYS A 237 9.82 -14.15 21.90
N ILE A 238 9.59 -12.94 21.42
CA ILE A 238 10.11 -12.44 20.13
C ILE A 238 10.60 -11.00 20.28
N GLU A 239 11.48 -10.56 19.39
CA GLU A 239 11.97 -9.20 19.37
C GLU A 239 10.90 -8.26 18.81
N ILE A 240 10.30 -7.44 19.68
CA ILE A 240 9.26 -6.48 19.34
C ILE A 240 9.75 -5.08 19.67
N HIS A 241 9.74 -4.19 18.68
CA HIS A 241 9.96 -2.77 18.86
C HIS A 241 8.65 -2.01 18.74
N THR A 242 8.49 -0.97 19.53
CA THR A 242 7.22 -0.25 19.66
C THR A 242 7.36 1.23 19.30
N TYR A 243 6.33 1.81 18.72
CA TYR A 243 6.19 3.25 18.56
C TYR A 243 4.76 3.68 18.91
N GLY A 244 4.62 4.92 19.39
CA GLY A 244 3.32 5.47 19.77
C GLY A 244 3.35 6.95 20.08
N ILE A 245 2.19 7.51 20.37
CA ILE A 245 1.99 8.88 20.85
C ILE A 245 1.48 8.86 22.29
N ASN A 246 0.58 7.91 22.60
CA ASN A 246 -0.16 7.86 23.86
C ASN A 246 0.41 6.83 24.84
N ASN A 247 0.77 5.65 24.35
CA ASN A 247 1.31 4.57 25.17
C ASN A 247 2.83 4.64 25.25
N SER A 248 3.39 4.24 26.40
CA SER A 248 4.84 4.09 26.56
C SER A 248 5.38 3.13 25.50
N SER A 249 6.37 3.57 24.76
CA SER A 249 6.94 2.87 23.61
C SER A 249 8.44 3.16 23.49
N ASP A 250 9.16 2.35 22.71
CA ASP A 250 10.61 2.55 22.47
C ASP A 250 10.88 3.92 21.81
N VAL A 251 9.97 4.39 20.98
CA VAL A 251 9.94 5.77 20.49
C VAL A 251 8.54 6.36 20.62
N ILE A 252 8.45 7.59 21.19
CA ILE A 252 7.21 8.34 21.31
C ILE A 252 7.35 9.71 20.64
N ALA A 253 6.21 10.27 20.17
CA ALA A 253 6.18 11.66 19.72
C ALA A 253 5.76 12.59 20.86
N GLU A 254 6.60 13.60 21.14
CA GLU A 254 6.29 14.72 22.03
C GLU A 254 6.17 16.02 21.21
N LYS A 255 5.50 17.02 21.75
CA LYS A 255 5.39 18.38 21.16
C LYS A 255 4.92 18.34 19.69
N ILE A 256 3.80 17.66 19.45
CA ILE A 256 3.26 17.49 18.10
C ILE A 256 2.58 18.79 17.64
N GLU A 257 3.02 19.31 16.51
CA GLU A 257 2.44 20.44 15.80
C GLU A 257 1.90 19.96 14.46
N LEU A 258 0.59 19.99 14.27
CA LEU A 258 -0.09 19.56 13.05
C LEU A 258 -0.44 20.79 12.20
N GLY A 259 0.37 21.05 11.18
CA GLY A 259 0.08 22.08 10.19
C GLY A 259 -0.69 21.53 8.97
N GLU A 260 -1.01 22.42 8.07
CA GLU A 260 -1.74 22.08 6.83
C GLU A 260 -0.89 21.30 5.82
N GLU A 261 0.35 21.70 5.63
CA GLU A 261 1.27 21.10 4.65
C GLU A 261 2.33 20.25 5.30
N LYS A 262 2.56 20.39 6.59
CA LYS A 262 3.60 19.67 7.33
C LYS A 262 3.20 19.41 8.76
N SER A 263 3.77 18.38 9.34
CA SER A 263 3.70 18.08 10.77
C SER A 263 5.10 18.13 11.37
N LYS A 264 5.20 18.57 12.63
CA LYS A 264 6.46 18.57 13.39
C LYS A 264 6.25 17.85 14.70
N PHE A 265 7.27 17.19 15.19
CA PHE A 265 7.25 16.60 16.52
C PHE A 265 8.68 16.32 17.01
N VAL A 266 8.82 15.98 18.28
CA VAL A 266 10.04 15.48 18.85
C VAL A 266 9.94 13.97 19.02
N ALA A 267 10.71 13.21 18.27
CA ALA A 267 10.86 11.77 18.48
C ALA A 267 11.77 11.56 19.71
N LYS A 268 11.23 10.94 20.76
CA LYS A 268 11.94 10.66 22.00
C LYS A 268 12.12 9.17 22.18
N THR A 269 13.35 8.74 22.41
CA THR A 269 13.73 7.40 22.86
C THR A 269 14.29 7.48 24.29
N LEU A 270 14.73 6.36 24.85
CA LEU A 270 15.41 6.35 26.13
C LEU A 270 16.73 7.16 26.12
N SER A 271 17.41 7.22 24.97
CA SER A 271 18.76 7.80 24.85
C SER A 271 18.83 9.18 24.23
N GLU A 272 17.80 9.61 23.49
CA GLU A 272 17.85 10.85 22.71
C GLU A 272 16.48 11.47 22.43
N LYS A 273 16.52 12.76 22.05
CA LYS A 273 15.37 13.52 21.50
C LYS A 273 15.78 14.10 20.16
N VAL A 274 14.96 13.84 19.13
CA VAL A 274 15.25 14.24 17.74
C VAL A 274 14.06 15.01 17.18
N ASN A 275 14.28 16.23 16.70
CA ASN A 275 13.23 16.99 16.03
C ASN A 275 12.93 16.38 14.66
N ILE A 276 11.68 16.15 14.34
CA ILE A 276 11.24 15.55 13.06
C ILE A 276 10.29 16.51 12.36
N ASP A 277 10.62 16.79 11.10
CA ASP A 277 9.78 17.51 10.16
C ASP A 277 9.23 16.51 9.13
N VAL A 278 7.91 16.38 9.07
CA VAL A 278 7.21 15.54 8.09
C VAL A 278 6.59 16.46 7.04
N PRO A 279 6.90 16.32 5.74
CA PRO A 279 6.44 17.24 4.68
C PRO A 279 4.97 17.02 4.28
N VAL A 280 4.15 16.58 5.22
CA VAL A 280 2.70 16.36 5.07
C VAL A 280 2.02 16.62 6.42
N GLY A 281 0.85 17.24 6.40
CA GLY A 281 0.04 17.47 7.58
C GLY A 281 -0.77 16.23 7.99
N GLY A 282 -1.03 16.11 9.30
CA GLY A 282 -1.92 15.10 9.85
C GLY A 282 -1.27 14.11 10.81
N GLU A 283 -1.99 13.79 11.90
CA GLU A 283 -1.51 12.91 12.98
C GLU A 283 -1.08 11.52 12.49
N HIS A 284 -1.80 10.96 11.52
CA HIS A 284 -1.46 9.65 10.95
C HIS A 284 -0.07 9.64 10.27
N PHE A 285 0.41 10.78 9.78
CA PHE A 285 1.77 10.90 9.25
C PHE A 285 2.82 10.97 10.36
N VAL A 286 2.45 11.47 11.56
CA VAL A 286 3.32 11.37 12.75
C VAL A 286 3.57 9.89 13.09
N TYR A 287 2.52 9.06 13.13
CA TYR A 287 2.67 7.60 13.33
C TYR A 287 3.53 6.94 12.26
N ASN A 288 3.31 7.28 10.99
CA ASN A 288 4.10 6.72 9.88
C ASN A 288 5.58 7.13 9.98
N ALA A 289 5.86 8.38 10.40
CA ALA A 289 7.21 8.89 10.59
C ALA A 289 7.90 8.26 11.82
N LEU A 290 7.17 8.05 12.93
CA LEU A 290 7.67 7.31 14.09
C LEU A 290 8.07 5.88 13.72
N CYS A 291 7.25 5.22 12.90
CA CYS A 291 7.58 3.90 12.36
C CYS A 291 8.86 3.93 11.52
N GLY A 292 8.98 4.90 10.59
CA GLY A 292 10.20 5.10 9.80
C GLY A 292 11.43 5.39 10.66
N PHE A 293 11.26 6.20 11.73
CA PHE A 293 12.29 6.48 12.71
C PHE A 293 12.77 5.20 13.39
N MET A 294 11.82 4.37 13.87
CA MET A 294 12.15 3.11 14.55
C MET A 294 12.87 2.13 13.61
N VAL A 295 12.41 1.99 12.35
CA VAL A 295 13.11 1.19 11.34
C VAL A 295 14.55 1.67 11.13
N GLY A 296 14.75 2.99 11.00
CA GLY A 296 16.09 3.57 10.87
C GLY A 296 16.99 3.23 12.05
N LYS A 297 16.47 3.31 13.28
CA LYS A 297 17.21 2.93 14.49
C LYS A 297 17.59 1.46 14.51
N VAL A 298 16.65 0.56 14.20
CA VAL A 298 16.91 -0.89 14.14
C VAL A 298 17.98 -1.23 13.09
N LEU A 299 18.03 -0.49 11.98
CA LEU A 299 19.04 -0.68 10.93
C LEU A 299 20.36 0.08 11.18
N GLY A 300 20.48 0.76 12.31
CA GLY A 300 21.71 1.48 12.70
C GLY A 300 21.99 2.73 11.86
N LEU A 301 20.95 3.44 11.45
CA LEU A 301 21.06 4.77 10.85
C LEU A 301 21.28 5.81 11.96
N THR A 302 22.03 6.85 11.65
CA THR A 302 22.17 8.02 12.52
C THR A 302 20.86 8.81 12.57
N SER A 303 20.65 9.57 13.65
CA SER A 303 19.46 10.43 13.78
C SER A 303 19.35 11.46 12.66
N LYS A 304 20.50 11.92 12.13
CA LYS A 304 20.55 12.83 10.99
C LYS A 304 20.08 12.17 9.70
N GLU A 305 20.53 10.96 9.39
CA GLU A 305 20.07 10.19 8.23
C GLU A 305 18.55 9.94 8.32
N ILE A 306 18.05 9.61 9.50
CA ILE A 306 16.60 9.39 9.72
C ILE A 306 15.81 10.68 9.49
N GLN A 307 16.25 11.83 10.05
CA GLN A 307 15.63 13.14 9.81
C GLN A 307 15.59 13.48 8.33
N ASP A 308 16.73 13.33 7.64
CA ASP A 308 16.85 13.64 6.21
C ASP A 308 15.93 12.74 5.37
N GLY A 309 15.85 11.45 5.72
CA GLY A 309 14.96 10.52 5.03
C GLY A 309 13.49 10.84 5.23
N ILE A 310 13.06 11.20 6.45
CA ILE A 310 11.68 11.57 6.73
C ILE A 310 11.32 12.89 6.02
N SER A 311 12.22 13.88 6.03
CA SER A 311 11.95 15.18 5.43
C SER A 311 11.88 15.16 3.89
N LYS A 312 12.49 14.16 3.25
CA LYS A 312 12.58 14.03 1.78
C LYS A 312 11.59 13.02 1.19
N PHE A 313 10.74 12.38 2.02
CA PHE A 313 9.83 11.39 1.47
C PHE A 313 8.76 12.03 0.59
N GLU A 314 8.37 11.30 -0.44
CA GLU A 314 7.31 11.71 -1.36
C GLU A 314 6.12 10.77 -1.26
N LEU A 315 4.92 11.34 -1.24
CA LEU A 315 3.68 10.57 -1.21
C LEU A 315 3.39 9.89 -2.55
N THR A 316 2.94 8.65 -2.47
CA THR A 316 2.32 7.98 -3.63
C THR A 316 1.03 8.73 -4.03
N LYS A 317 0.87 8.99 -5.34
CA LYS A 317 -0.31 9.69 -5.92
C LYS A 317 -1.65 9.15 -5.41
N LYS A 318 -2.67 10.00 -5.36
CA LYS A 318 -4.04 9.73 -4.90
C LYS A 318 -4.16 9.44 -3.38
N ARG A 319 -3.15 9.77 -2.57
CA ARG A 319 -3.17 9.66 -1.12
C ARG A 319 -2.84 11.01 -0.52
N MET A 320 -3.84 11.70 0.02
CA MET A 320 -3.69 13.08 0.53
C MET A 320 -2.95 13.99 -0.47
N ASP A 321 -3.25 13.83 -1.76
CA ASP A 321 -2.71 14.65 -2.83
C ASP A 321 -3.45 15.99 -2.83
N ILE A 322 -2.78 17.04 -2.39
CA ILE A 322 -3.36 18.37 -2.17
C ILE A 322 -2.95 19.28 -3.30
N ARG A 323 -3.94 19.94 -3.93
CA ARG A 323 -3.67 20.91 -4.99
C ARG A 323 -4.70 22.02 -5.03
N ALA A 324 -4.25 23.22 -5.47
CA ALA A 324 -5.15 24.30 -5.79
C ALA A 324 -5.92 24.03 -7.09
N LEU A 325 -7.19 24.34 -7.10
CA LEU A 325 -8.05 24.33 -8.30
C LEU A 325 -8.03 25.70 -8.98
N LYS A 326 -8.44 25.74 -10.26
CA LYS A 326 -8.45 26.99 -11.06
C LYS A 326 -9.32 28.09 -10.49
N ASN A 327 -10.34 27.75 -9.71
CA ASN A 327 -11.27 28.69 -9.06
C ASN A 327 -10.83 29.12 -7.65
N GLY A 328 -9.60 28.81 -7.24
CA GLY A 328 -9.07 29.17 -5.92
C GLY A 328 -9.48 28.25 -4.76
N ALA A 329 -10.22 27.17 -5.02
CA ALA A 329 -10.50 26.14 -4.02
C ALA A 329 -9.32 25.17 -3.88
N THR A 330 -9.21 24.49 -2.74
CA THR A 330 -8.21 23.47 -2.49
C THR A 330 -8.85 22.08 -2.58
N LEU A 331 -8.31 21.20 -3.43
CA LEU A 331 -8.68 19.78 -3.51
C LEU A 331 -7.73 18.94 -2.66
N ILE A 332 -8.30 18.10 -1.80
CA ILE A 332 -7.65 17.00 -1.10
C ILE A 332 -8.10 15.71 -1.76
N ASN A 333 -7.26 15.15 -2.64
CA ASN A 333 -7.53 13.90 -3.30
C ASN A 333 -7.01 12.73 -2.46
N ASP A 334 -7.92 12.03 -1.76
CA ASP A 334 -7.63 10.82 -1.00
C ASP A 334 -8.51 9.64 -1.50
N SER A 335 -8.66 9.57 -2.83
CA SER A 335 -9.58 8.66 -3.53
C SER A 335 -8.97 7.29 -3.88
N TYR A 336 -7.82 6.93 -3.33
CA TYR A 336 -7.20 5.65 -3.61
C TYR A 336 -8.01 4.48 -3.05
N ASN A 337 -8.39 4.54 -1.77
CA ASN A 337 -9.24 3.55 -1.10
C ASN A 337 -9.87 4.14 0.15
N ALA A 338 -10.83 3.43 0.75
CA ALA A 338 -11.52 3.85 1.95
C ALA A 338 -11.72 2.70 2.94
N SER A 339 -11.51 2.99 4.22
CA SER A 339 -11.89 2.21 5.40
C SER A 339 -12.32 3.19 6.48
N TYR A 340 -12.98 2.73 7.53
CA TYR A 340 -13.43 3.61 8.60
C TYR A 340 -12.28 4.46 9.18
N GLU A 341 -11.16 3.83 9.52
CA GLU A 341 -10.00 4.51 10.10
C GLU A 341 -9.43 5.57 9.16
N SER A 342 -9.38 5.26 7.87
CA SER A 342 -8.87 6.23 6.88
C SER A 342 -9.86 7.36 6.60
N MET A 343 -11.17 7.11 6.61
CA MET A 343 -12.21 8.13 6.54
C MET A 343 -12.12 9.09 7.74
N LYS A 344 -12.02 8.52 8.95
CA LYS A 344 -11.86 9.29 10.20
C LYS A 344 -10.62 10.19 10.15
N ALA A 345 -9.46 9.64 9.74
CA ALA A 345 -8.22 10.40 9.65
C ALA A 345 -8.33 11.56 8.64
N SER A 346 -8.93 11.31 7.46
CA SER A 346 -9.09 12.34 6.43
C SER A 346 -10.10 13.43 6.82
N LEU A 347 -11.20 13.06 7.49
CA LEU A 347 -12.17 14.01 8.02
C LEU A 347 -11.56 14.87 9.14
N LYS A 348 -10.77 14.26 10.03
CA LYS A 348 -10.02 14.98 11.04
C LYS A 348 -9.02 15.96 10.44
N TYR A 349 -8.31 15.53 9.39
CA TYR A 349 -7.41 16.42 8.65
C TYR A 349 -8.16 17.59 8.01
N LEU A 350 -9.32 17.34 7.38
CA LEU A 350 -10.16 18.38 6.80
C LEU A 350 -10.66 19.36 7.88
N SER A 351 -11.00 18.87 9.08
CA SER A 351 -11.51 19.72 10.18
C SER A 351 -10.47 20.71 10.71
N ASN A 352 -9.17 20.41 10.55
CA ASN A 352 -8.10 21.31 10.99
C ASN A 352 -7.94 22.54 10.08
N ARG A 353 -8.69 22.62 8.96
CA ARG A 353 -8.78 23.80 8.10
C ARG A 353 -9.72 24.81 8.73
N THR A 354 -9.20 25.61 9.66
CA THR A 354 -9.99 26.66 10.34
C THR A 354 -10.31 27.80 9.37
N ASP A 355 -11.46 28.43 9.58
CA ASP A 355 -11.93 29.60 8.83
C ASP A 355 -12.21 29.37 7.33
N LEU A 356 -12.20 28.12 6.87
CA LEU A 356 -12.52 27.73 5.50
C LEU A 356 -13.80 26.89 5.45
N ARG A 357 -14.55 27.01 4.35
CA ARG A 357 -15.72 26.13 4.11
C ARG A 357 -15.23 24.75 3.71
N LYS A 358 -15.64 23.73 4.47
CA LYS A 358 -15.21 22.34 4.38
C LYS A 358 -16.24 21.48 3.67
N ILE A 359 -15.86 20.88 2.57
CA ILE A 359 -16.71 20.02 1.76
C ILE A 359 -16.11 18.61 1.77
N ALA A 360 -16.92 17.61 2.15
CA ALA A 360 -16.54 16.22 2.08
C ALA A 360 -17.39 15.49 1.00
N VAL A 361 -16.71 14.85 0.05
CA VAL A 361 -17.33 14.00 -0.96
C VAL A 361 -16.95 12.56 -0.63
N LEU A 362 -17.91 11.80 -0.09
CA LEU A 362 -17.67 10.48 0.43
C LEU A 362 -18.47 9.41 -0.34
N GLY A 363 -17.81 8.31 -0.68
CA GLY A 363 -18.43 7.12 -1.25
C GLY A 363 -18.33 5.91 -0.32
N ASP A 364 -18.84 4.78 -0.79
CA ASP A 364 -18.85 3.55 -0.01
C ASP A 364 -17.44 3.03 0.32
N MET A 365 -17.35 2.43 1.49
CA MET A 365 -16.28 1.55 1.91
C MET A 365 -16.69 0.12 1.52
N LEU A 366 -15.95 -0.49 0.60
CA LEU A 366 -16.24 -1.84 0.11
C LEU A 366 -15.61 -2.93 1.02
N GLU A 367 -16.01 -4.18 0.80
CA GLU A 367 -15.47 -5.37 1.50
C GLU A 367 -15.78 -5.43 3.02
N LEU A 368 -16.80 -4.73 3.47
CA LEU A 368 -17.20 -4.70 4.87
C LEU A 368 -18.26 -5.76 5.23
N GLY A 369 -18.94 -6.36 4.22
CA GLY A 369 -19.97 -7.37 4.44
C GLY A 369 -21.06 -6.90 5.41
N LYS A 370 -21.41 -7.70 6.41
CA LYS A 370 -22.43 -7.37 7.41
C LYS A 370 -22.15 -6.11 8.26
N PHE A 371 -20.93 -5.63 8.27
CA PHE A 371 -20.51 -4.43 9.02
C PHE A 371 -20.71 -3.13 8.23
N SER A 372 -21.14 -3.20 6.95
CA SER A 372 -21.22 -2.04 6.08
C SER A 372 -22.07 -0.93 6.67
N LYS A 373 -23.29 -1.21 7.07
CA LYS A 373 -24.20 -0.21 7.64
C LYS A 373 -23.59 0.48 8.87
N GLU A 374 -23.16 -0.31 9.85
CA GLU A 374 -22.60 0.23 11.12
C GLU A 374 -21.40 1.14 10.87
N LEU A 375 -20.45 0.70 10.01
CA LEU A 375 -19.23 1.46 9.76
C LEU A 375 -19.50 2.74 8.94
N HIS A 376 -20.47 2.73 8.03
CA HIS A 376 -20.89 3.94 7.32
C HIS A 376 -21.64 4.91 8.26
N GLU A 377 -22.45 4.41 9.18
CA GLU A 377 -23.05 5.24 10.23
C GLU A 377 -21.98 5.93 11.09
N LYS A 378 -20.93 5.20 11.50
CA LYS A 378 -19.79 5.78 12.22
C LYS A 378 -19.06 6.87 11.43
N VAL A 379 -18.91 6.71 10.11
CA VAL A 379 -18.37 7.79 9.26
C VAL A 379 -19.26 9.02 9.29
N GLY A 380 -20.59 8.85 9.28
CA GLY A 380 -21.54 9.96 9.43
C GLY A 380 -21.39 10.68 10.78
N GLU A 381 -21.13 9.96 11.85
CA GLU A 381 -20.82 10.54 13.17
C GLU A 381 -19.52 11.35 13.15
N GLU A 382 -18.47 10.84 12.47
CA GLU A 382 -17.22 11.61 12.28
C GLU A 382 -17.46 12.89 11.46
N VAL A 383 -18.31 12.88 10.43
CA VAL A 383 -18.69 14.10 9.69
C VAL A 383 -19.32 15.12 10.61
N ALA A 384 -20.29 14.69 11.45
CA ALA A 384 -20.98 15.57 12.39
C ALA A 384 -20.02 16.18 13.44
N ASN A 385 -19.10 15.36 13.98
CA ASN A 385 -18.15 15.75 15.01
C ASN A 385 -17.04 16.68 14.49
N ASN A 386 -16.71 16.60 13.21
CA ASN A 386 -15.65 17.40 12.58
C ASN A 386 -16.17 18.70 11.92
N ASN A 387 -17.42 19.10 12.15
CA ASN A 387 -18.00 20.35 11.65
C ASN A 387 -17.79 20.55 10.14
N ILE A 388 -18.15 19.55 9.35
CA ILE A 388 -18.13 19.64 7.89
C ILE A 388 -19.33 20.45 7.43
N ASP A 389 -19.13 21.46 6.58
CA ASP A 389 -20.20 22.35 6.13
C ASP A 389 -21.11 21.68 5.08
N ILE A 390 -20.50 20.99 4.10
CA ILE A 390 -21.25 20.28 3.05
C ILE A 390 -20.73 18.85 2.97
N LEU A 391 -21.67 17.91 3.02
CA LEU A 391 -21.43 16.50 2.77
C LEU A 391 -22.13 16.08 1.48
N ILE A 392 -21.38 15.59 0.52
CA ILE A 392 -21.90 14.96 -0.70
C ILE A 392 -21.61 13.46 -0.61
N CYS A 393 -22.64 12.64 -0.70
CA CYS A 393 -22.50 11.18 -0.66
C CYS A 393 -23.03 10.52 -1.92
N ARG A 394 -22.39 9.42 -2.31
CA ARG A 394 -22.84 8.50 -3.33
C ARG A 394 -22.49 7.07 -2.94
N GLY A 395 -23.41 6.15 -3.16
CA GLY A 395 -23.23 4.72 -2.94
C GLY A 395 -24.43 4.07 -2.31
N GLU A 396 -24.38 2.77 -2.11
CA GLU A 396 -25.41 1.97 -1.48
C GLU A 396 -25.67 2.40 -0.03
N PHE A 397 -24.58 2.69 0.70
CA PHE A 397 -24.60 3.07 2.12
C PHE A 397 -24.54 4.59 2.35
N ALA A 398 -24.68 5.40 1.30
CA ALA A 398 -24.65 6.86 1.40
C ALA A 398 -25.71 7.41 2.36
N LYS A 399 -26.92 6.79 2.40
CA LYS A 399 -28.00 7.18 3.32
C LYS A 399 -27.63 6.92 4.78
N ASP A 400 -26.86 5.89 5.09
CA ASP A 400 -26.42 5.57 6.44
C ASP A 400 -25.43 6.63 6.95
N ILE A 401 -24.49 7.09 6.11
CA ILE A 401 -23.60 8.22 6.42
C ILE A 401 -24.45 9.48 6.70
N ILE A 402 -25.35 9.84 5.78
CA ILE A 402 -26.19 11.04 5.89
C ILE A 402 -27.06 11.00 7.13
N SER A 403 -27.62 9.86 7.51
CA SER A 403 -28.50 9.70 8.67
C SER A 403 -27.86 10.14 9.98
N LYS A 404 -26.54 9.95 10.12
CA LYS A 404 -25.77 10.35 11.28
C LYS A 404 -25.16 11.74 11.14
N ALA A 405 -24.67 12.07 9.94
CA ALA A 405 -24.09 13.40 9.67
C ALA A 405 -25.13 14.53 9.86
N SER A 406 -26.39 14.31 9.50
CA SER A 406 -27.48 15.28 9.64
C SER A 406 -27.90 15.58 11.08
N LYS A 407 -27.36 14.85 12.08
CA LYS A 407 -27.51 15.23 13.48
C LYS A 407 -26.86 16.58 13.79
N ASN A 408 -25.79 16.91 13.07
CA ASN A 408 -25.26 18.27 13.05
C ASN A 408 -26.08 19.11 12.06
N LYS A 409 -27.01 19.93 12.59
CA LYS A 409 -27.90 20.79 11.79
C LYS A 409 -27.17 21.81 10.90
N LYS A 410 -25.86 22.03 11.12
CA LYS A 410 -25.03 22.93 10.31
C LYS A 410 -24.50 22.24 9.04
N THR A 411 -24.47 20.92 8.99
CA THR A 411 -23.98 20.16 7.83
C THR A 411 -25.08 20.03 6.77
N GLN A 412 -24.88 20.61 5.61
CA GLN A 412 -25.75 20.39 4.44
C GLN A 412 -25.41 19.04 3.81
N CYS A 413 -26.35 18.11 3.81
CA CYS A 413 -26.17 16.77 3.23
C CYS A 413 -26.82 16.67 1.85
N ILE A 414 -26.09 16.13 0.87
CA ILE A 414 -26.52 15.96 -0.52
C ILE A 414 -26.28 14.52 -0.94
N LEU A 415 -27.31 13.83 -1.41
CA LEU A 415 -27.21 12.48 -1.98
C LEU A 415 -27.26 12.58 -3.51
N LEU A 416 -26.27 11.99 -4.19
CA LEU A 416 -26.18 11.97 -5.65
C LEU A 416 -26.03 10.53 -6.15
N GLN A 417 -26.34 10.29 -7.43
CA GLN A 417 -26.45 8.93 -7.99
C GLN A 417 -25.18 8.45 -8.71
N ASN A 418 -24.45 9.37 -9.32
CA ASN A 418 -23.26 9.03 -10.13
C ASN A 418 -22.16 10.09 -10.02
N ASN A 419 -20.98 9.79 -10.60
CA ASN A 419 -19.81 10.67 -10.53
C ASN A 419 -19.98 11.95 -11.35
N GLU A 420 -20.77 11.92 -12.41
CA GLU A 420 -21.08 13.07 -13.25
C GLU A 420 -21.92 14.10 -12.49
N GLU A 421 -22.91 13.65 -11.74
CA GLU A 421 -23.72 14.52 -10.86
C GLU A 421 -22.86 15.17 -9.77
N ILE A 422 -21.93 14.39 -9.16
CA ILE A 422 -21.00 14.92 -8.16
C ILE A 422 -20.11 16.00 -8.79
N LEU A 423 -19.53 15.73 -9.95
CA LEU A 423 -18.70 16.69 -10.68
C LEU A 423 -19.47 17.97 -11.04
N SER A 424 -20.67 17.83 -11.56
CA SER A 424 -21.54 18.97 -11.90
C SER A 424 -21.87 19.79 -10.67
N LYS A 425 -22.22 19.14 -9.56
CA LYS A 425 -22.52 19.83 -8.30
C LYS A 425 -21.32 20.54 -7.72
N LEU A 426 -20.15 19.92 -7.75
CA LEU A 426 -18.91 20.57 -7.29
C LEU A 426 -18.56 21.80 -8.14
N LYS A 427 -18.71 21.73 -9.47
CA LYS A 427 -18.50 22.89 -10.37
C LYS A 427 -19.49 24.03 -10.09
N GLU A 428 -20.72 23.73 -9.66
CA GLU A 428 -21.73 24.73 -9.29
C GLU A 428 -21.39 25.43 -7.96
N ILE A 429 -20.96 24.67 -6.95
CA ILE A 429 -20.88 25.20 -5.57
C ILE A 429 -19.48 25.62 -5.11
N LEU A 430 -18.40 25.09 -5.75
CA LEU A 430 -17.02 25.40 -5.34
C LEU A 430 -16.67 26.86 -5.67
N ARG A 431 -16.12 27.55 -4.67
CA ARG A 431 -15.65 28.92 -4.76
C ARG A 431 -14.27 29.06 -4.15
N GLU A 432 -13.64 30.19 -4.38
CA GLU A 432 -12.35 30.56 -3.75
C GLU A 432 -12.41 30.39 -2.23
N GLY A 433 -11.36 29.82 -1.64
CA GLY A 433 -11.26 29.55 -0.22
C GLY A 433 -11.94 28.26 0.26
N ASP A 434 -12.66 27.52 -0.61
CA ASP A 434 -13.20 26.21 -0.22
C ASP A 434 -12.11 25.16 -0.12
N VAL A 435 -12.31 24.17 0.79
CA VAL A 435 -11.51 22.96 0.83
C VAL A 435 -12.43 21.75 0.63
N VAL A 436 -12.13 20.96 -0.41
CA VAL A 436 -12.90 19.76 -0.76
C VAL A 436 -12.06 18.50 -0.61
N LEU A 437 -12.51 17.59 0.28
CA LEU A 437 -11.97 16.23 0.41
C LEU A 437 -12.78 15.28 -0.46
N ILE A 438 -12.10 14.45 -1.28
CA ILE A 438 -12.75 13.40 -2.07
C ILE A 438 -12.18 12.05 -1.67
N LYS A 439 -13.04 11.14 -1.14
CA LYS A 439 -12.63 9.83 -0.64
C LYS A 439 -13.69 8.76 -0.80
N ALA A 440 -13.28 7.62 -1.37
CA ALA A 440 -14.11 6.41 -1.53
C ALA A 440 -13.22 5.18 -1.74
N SER A 441 -13.80 3.99 -1.68
CA SER A 441 -13.12 2.77 -2.14
C SER A 441 -12.77 2.86 -3.63
N ASN A 442 -11.68 2.21 -4.04
CA ASN A 442 -11.14 2.27 -5.41
C ASN A 442 -12.20 1.93 -6.47
N GLY A 443 -13.03 0.90 -6.21
CA GLY A 443 -14.10 0.48 -7.10
C GLY A 443 -15.16 1.57 -7.41
N MET A 444 -15.27 2.60 -6.57
CA MET A 444 -16.17 3.74 -6.79
C MET A 444 -15.63 4.73 -7.83
N LYS A 445 -14.35 4.64 -8.19
CA LYS A 445 -13.67 5.47 -9.21
C LYS A 445 -13.73 6.98 -8.96
N PHE A 446 -13.72 7.42 -7.71
CA PHE A 446 -13.78 8.85 -7.35
C PHE A 446 -12.55 9.64 -7.82
N TYR A 447 -11.44 8.97 -8.13
CA TYR A 447 -10.28 9.59 -8.75
C TYR A 447 -10.60 10.25 -10.11
N GLU A 448 -11.64 9.76 -10.84
CA GLU A 448 -12.10 10.37 -12.09
C GLU A 448 -12.69 11.77 -11.87
N ILE A 449 -13.39 11.97 -10.72
CA ILE A 449 -13.89 13.28 -10.30
C ILE A 449 -12.70 14.23 -10.07
N CYS A 450 -11.70 13.74 -9.31
CA CYS A 450 -10.51 14.53 -9.03
C CYS A 450 -9.74 14.96 -10.30
N GLN A 451 -9.73 14.10 -11.34
CA GLN A 451 -9.04 14.41 -12.60
C GLN A 451 -9.76 15.46 -13.45
N LYS A 452 -11.09 15.59 -13.29
CA LYS A 452 -11.94 16.49 -14.08
C LYS A 452 -12.26 17.84 -13.39
N LEU A 453 -11.83 17.99 -12.13
CA LEU A 453 -11.82 19.24 -11.38
C LEU A 453 -10.53 20.04 -11.65
#